data_08b12a38841361d2c6f35e3ab378e98a
#
_entry.id   08b12a38841361d2c6f35e3ab378e98a
#
_cell.length_a   1.000
_cell.length_b   1.000
_cell.length_c   1.000
_cell.angle_alpha   90.00
_cell.angle_beta   90.00
_cell.angle_gamma   90.00
#
_symmetry.space_group_name_H-M   'P 1'
#
loop_
_entity.id
_entity.type
_entity.pdbx_description
1 polymer ?
#
loop_
_entity_poly.entity_id
_entity_poly.type
_entity_poly.pdbx_seq_one_letter_code
_entity_poly.pdbx_strand_id
1 'polypeptide(L)'
;MAPLGRVFRGSNYQMTKRCTVITRVVTTEGIVGESYNGDEEGDAQVRLVRTITDTLAPLLVGHDAAMVESCWQAMLPITYDILGDRALAMRAIACVDSALWDALGKSLAAPLFKIWGGFRDELPIIAIGGYYGITGKELAAEMEGYRALGLAGCKLKVGGATPEEDAKRFRIARQAGGDDFILMADANQAYSLEDAKRFCRLVDGQSLRWFEEPCRWYNDRRAMRDVRLATGVPVAAGQSELSRAGARDLMVEGSIDVCNFDASWGGGPTEWRRVAGTAMAFDVAMAHHEEPQISPHLLASIPHGTYVECFHPERDPLFWELIANRPTIRDGTYPVPQGPGFGLVLDESTIRRYAA
;
A
#
# COMPACT_ATOMS: atom_id res chain seq x y z
N MET A 1 18.41 -2.34 3.40
CA MET A 1 18.16 -1.95 1.98
C MET A 1 18.48 -3.10 1.05
N ALA A 2 17.55 -3.48 0.16
CA ALA A 2 17.77 -4.53 -0.84
C ALA A 2 17.95 -3.89 -2.22
N PRO A 3 19.12 -4.08 -2.90
CA PRO A 3 19.32 -3.61 -4.26
C PRO A 3 18.44 -4.41 -5.22
N LEU A 4 17.94 -3.75 -6.27
CA LEU A 4 17.15 -4.39 -7.31
C LEU A 4 18.02 -4.73 -8.51
N GLY A 5 17.77 -5.86 -9.16
CA GLY A 5 18.57 -6.33 -10.28
C GLY A 5 18.44 -5.49 -11.56
N ARG A 6 17.41 -4.62 -11.63
CA ARG A 6 17.16 -3.68 -12.71
C ARG A 6 16.49 -2.40 -12.21
N VAL A 7 16.46 -1.37 -13.04
CA VAL A 7 15.68 -0.16 -12.76
C VAL A 7 14.22 -0.40 -13.09
N PHE A 8 13.32 -0.16 -12.13
CA PHE A 8 11.88 -0.17 -12.33
C PHE A 8 11.38 1.27 -12.53
N ARG A 9 10.83 1.57 -13.70
CA ARG A 9 10.39 2.92 -14.08
C ARG A 9 8.88 3.01 -14.09
N GLY A 10 8.31 3.79 -13.18
CA GLY A 10 6.93 4.22 -13.21
C GLY A 10 6.73 5.40 -14.17
N SER A 11 5.62 6.12 -14.02
CA SER A 11 5.31 7.29 -14.85
C SER A 11 6.28 8.46 -14.62
N ASN A 12 6.54 8.79 -13.36
CA ASN A 12 7.33 9.97 -12.95
C ASN A 12 8.45 9.64 -11.95
N TYR A 13 8.74 8.35 -11.74
CA TYR A 13 9.74 7.89 -10.78
C TYR A 13 10.48 6.66 -11.28
N GLN A 14 11.56 6.33 -10.61
CA GLN A 14 12.30 5.09 -10.84
C GLN A 14 12.81 4.54 -9.52
N MET A 15 12.90 3.20 -9.44
CA MET A 15 13.37 2.47 -8.27
C MET A 15 14.57 1.60 -8.65
N THR A 16 15.61 1.66 -7.82
CA THR A 16 16.85 0.86 -7.96
C THR A 16 17.12 0.00 -6.74
N LYS A 17 16.38 0.23 -5.66
CA LYS A 17 16.47 -0.51 -4.39
C LYS A 17 15.11 -0.53 -3.70
N ARG A 18 14.88 -1.49 -2.82
CA ARG A 18 13.77 -1.52 -1.87
C ARG A 18 14.33 -1.22 -0.48
N CYS A 19 13.80 -0.22 0.17
CA CYS A 19 14.18 0.18 1.52
C CYS A 19 13.04 -0.11 2.49
N THR A 20 13.36 -0.32 3.76
CA THR A 20 12.36 -0.36 4.84
C THR A 20 13.02 -0.09 6.18
N VAL A 21 12.24 0.22 7.19
CA VAL A 21 12.66 0.32 8.59
C VAL A 21 11.98 -0.79 9.37
N ILE A 22 12.75 -1.58 10.10
CA ILE A 22 12.21 -2.52 11.08
C ILE A 22 12.09 -1.77 12.40
N THR A 23 10.87 -1.68 12.90
CA THR A 23 10.57 -1.03 14.18
C THR A 23 10.20 -2.08 15.22
N ARG A 24 10.85 -2.01 16.40
CA ARG A 24 10.58 -2.88 17.54
C ARG A 24 10.16 -2.06 18.75
N VAL A 25 9.02 -2.40 19.33
CA VAL A 25 8.54 -1.89 20.62
C VAL A 25 8.68 -3.03 21.63
N VAL A 26 9.38 -2.76 22.73
CA VAL A 26 9.62 -3.75 23.79
C VAL A 26 8.90 -3.30 25.05
N THR A 27 7.99 -4.13 25.56
CA THR A 27 7.26 -3.87 26.79
C THR A 27 8.03 -4.33 28.04
N THR A 28 7.63 -3.88 29.21
CA THR A 28 8.20 -4.29 30.51
C THR A 28 8.00 -5.80 30.78
N GLU A 29 6.97 -6.40 30.19
CA GLU A 29 6.69 -7.84 30.28
C GLU A 29 7.51 -8.67 29.28
N GLY A 30 8.36 -8.03 28.47
CA GLY A 30 9.21 -8.69 27.49
C GLY A 30 8.50 -9.01 26.15
N ILE A 31 7.30 -8.49 25.92
CA ILE A 31 6.63 -8.61 24.61
C ILE A 31 7.34 -7.69 23.62
N VAL A 32 7.67 -8.24 22.45
CA VAL A 32 8.27 -7.49 21.35
C VAL A 32 7.26 -7.36 20.20
N GLY A 33 6.70 -6.15 20.05
CA GLY A 33 5.95 -5.79 18.85
C GLY A 33 6.92 -5.43 17.75
N GLU A 34 6.70 -5.97 16.54
CA GLU A 34 7.61 -5.81 15.43
C GLU A 34 6.85 -5.59 14.12
N SER A 35 7.29 -4.61 13.35
CA SER A 35 6.83 -4.41 11.97
C SER A 35 7.98 -3.93 11.10
N TYR A 36 7.80 -4.04 9.79
CA TYR A 36 8.65 -3.33 8.83
C TYR A 36 7.78 -2.52 7.87
N ASN A 37 8.13 -1.27 7.68
CA ASN A 37 7.49 -0.30 6.81
C ASN A 37 8.37 0.96 6.72
N GLY A 38 7.86 2.08 6.19
CA GLY A 38 8.64 3.30 6.08
C GLY A 38 9.64 3.23 4.92
N ASP A 39 9.13 2.97 3.71
CA ASP A 39 9.92 2.87 2.48
C ASP A 39 10.38 4.25 2.02
N GLU A 40 11.59 4.62 2.40
CA GLU A 40 12.22 5.88 2.04
C GLU A 40 13.61 5.64 1.43
N GLU A 41 13.99 6.48 0.49
CA GLU A 41 15.31 6.42 -0.13
C GLU A 41 16.29 7.48 0.39
N GLY A 42 17.56 7.14 0.41
CA GLY A 42 18.66 8.08 0.70
C GLY A 42 18.57 8.68 2.10
N ASP A 43 18.72 9.99 2.19
CA ASP A 43 18.74 10.72 3.48
C ASP A 43 17.38 10.69 4.21
N ALA A 44 16.29 10.49 3.49
CA ALA A 44 14.96 10.40 4.09
C ALA A 44 14.85 9.17 5.01
N GLN A 45 15.48 8.05 4.65
CA GLN A 45 15.54 6.85 5.50
C GLN A 45 16.24 7.16 6.85
N VAL A 46 17.36 7.87 6.82
CA VAL A 46 18.10 8.26 8.03
C VAL A 46 17.29 9.24 8.89
N ARG A 47 16.62 10.19 8.25
CA ARG A 47 15.73 11.15 8.94
C ARG A 47 14.56 10.44 9.59
N LEU A 48 13.96 9.44 8.91
CA LEU A 48 12.87 8.63 9.45
C LEU A 48 13.30 7.90 10.73
N VAL A 49 14.44 7.20 10.70
CA VAL A 49 14.97 6.51 11.87
C VAL A 49 15.23 7.49 13.01
N ARG A 50 15.86 8.64 12.76
CA ARG A 50 16.08 9.67 13.78
C ARG A 50 14.78 10.22 14.36
N THR A 51 13.77 10.45 13.54
CA THR A 51 12.46 10.91 14.04
C THR A 51 11.86 9.88 15.01
N ILE A 52 12.00 8.60 14.70
CA ILE A 52 11.52 7.52 15.58
C ILE A 52 12.33 7.50 16.88
N THR A 53 13.68 7.49 16.81
CA THR A 53 14.54 7.29 17.97
C THR A 53 14.65 8.54 18.86
N ASP A 54 14.80 9.71 18.24
CA ASP A 54 15.17 10.93 18.96
C ASP A 54 13.94 11.76 19.35
N THR A 55 12.81 11.57 18.64
CA THR A 55 11.59 12.34 18.86
C THR A 55 10.45 11.50 19.41
N LEU A 56 10.07 10.40 18.73
CA LEU A 56 8.90 9.61 19.14
C LEU A 56 9.17 8.72 20.35
N ALA A 57 10.31 8.05 20.40
CA ALA A 57 10.63 7.15 21.50
C ALA A 57 10.61 7.84 22.88
N PRO A 58 11.19 9.06 23.07
CA PRO A 58 11.09 9.77 24.35
C PRO A 58 9.66 10.12 24.76
N LEU A 59 8.73 10.28 23.80
CA LEU A 59 7.33 10.57 24.09
C LEU A 59 6.56 9.34 24.58
N LEU A 60 7.04 8.13 24.28
CA LEU A 60 6.32 6.89 24.51
C LEU A 60 6.90 6.01 25.61
N VAL A 61 8.18 6.13 25.93
CA VAL A 61 8.81 5.35 26.99
C VAL A 61 8.09 5.61 28.33
N GLY A 62 7.60 4.53 28.95
CA GLY A 62 6.80 4.58 30.16
C GLY A 62 5.28 4.66 29.94
N HIS A 63 4.81 4.78 28.69
CA HIS A 63 3.39 4.65 28.36
C HIS A 63 2.96 3.17 28.35
N ASP A 64 1.68 2.92 28.62
CA ASP A 64 1.07 1.62 28.43
C ASP A 64 0.94 1.31 26.93
N ALA A 65 1.69 0.32 26.44
CA ALA A 65 1.69 -0.08 25.03
C ALA A 65 0.33 -0.65 24.55
N ALA A 66 -0.53 -1.10 25.45
CA ALA A 66 -1.88 -1.55 25.13
C ALA A 66 -2.84 -0.38 24.83
N MET A 67 -2.49 0.83 25.28
CA MET A 67 -3.26 2.04 25.02
C MET A 67 -2.84 2.68 23.69
N VAL A 68 -2.94 1.92 22.59
CA VAL A 68 -2.41 2.31 21.27
C VAL A 68 -2.95 3.66 20.81
N GLU A 69 -4.23 3.95 21.03
CA GLU A 69 -4.85 5.24 20.72
C GLU A 69 -4.20 6.40 21.50
N SER A 70 -3.90 6.21 22.79
CA SER A 70 -3.22 7.20 23.62
C SER A 70 -1.78 7.45 23.13
N CYS A 71 -1.05 6.38 22.80
CA CYS A 71 0.28 6.48 22.21
C CYS A 71 0.26 7.22 20.87
N TRP A 72 -0.72 6.93 20.02
CA TRP A 72 -0.89 7.61 18.74
C TRP A 72 -1.13 9.11 18.92
N GLN A 73 -2.02 9.48 19.85
CA GLN A 73 -2.30 10.91 20.18
C GLN A 73 -1.07 11.61 20.77
N ALA A 74 -0.24 10.92 21.56
CA ALA A 74 0.99 11.48 22.10
C ALA A 74 2.03 11.78 20.99
N MET A 75 2.05 10.99 19.92
CA MET A 75 2.93 11.20 18.77
C MET A 75 2.46 12.33 17.82
N LEU A 76 1.15 12.51 17.66
CA LEU A 76 0.58 13.39 16.64
C LEU A 76 1.10 14.83 16.65
N PRO A 77 1.39 15.48 17.81
CA PRO A 77 1.88 16.87 17.86
C PRO A 77 3.15 17.15 17.06
N ILE A 78 3.98 16.15 16.74
CA ILE A 78 5.16 16.38 15.89
C ILE A 78 4.78 16.85 14.47
N THR A 79 3.53 16.61 14.06
CA THR A 79 3.02 17.06 12.75
C THR A 79 2.55 18.51 12.73
N TYR A 80 2.50 19.18 13.91
CA TYR A 80 2.02 20.55 14.03
C TYR A 80 3.09 21.60 13.70
N ASP A 81 4.35 21.18 13.68
CA ASP A 81 5.43 22.05 13.24
C ASP A 81 5.24 22.44 11.77
N ILE A 82 5.00 23.73 11.53
CA ILE A 82 4.77 24.27 10.17
C ILE A 82 6.02 24.26 9.29
N LEU A 83 7.21 24.14 9.90
CA LEU A 83 8.50 24.03 9.22
C LEU A 83 8.94 22.57 9.06
N GLY A 84 8.23 21.65 9.72
CA GLY A 84 8.52 20.23 9.71
C GLY A 84 8.01 19.52 8.44
N ASP A 85 8.59 18.35 8.18
CA ASP A 85 8.16 17.45 7.11
C ASP A 85 7.02 16.56 7.64
N ARG A 86 5.78 16.96 7.37
CA ARG A 86 4.60 16.21 7.84
C ARG A 86 4.51 14.81 7.27
N ALA A 87 4.90 14.60 6.02
CA ALA A 87 4.87 13.29 5.40
C ALA A 87 5.83 12.34 6.12
N LEU A 88 7.06 12.80 6.38
CA LEU A 88 8.04 12.03 7.15
C LEU A 88 7.54 11.76 8.59
N ALA A 89 6.94 12.75 9.25
CA ALA A 89 6.37 12.61 10.58
C ALA A 89 5.26 11.54 10.63
N MET A 90 4.33 11.55 9.65
CA MET A 90 3.26 10.54 9.56
C MET A 90 3.81 9.13 9.29
N ARG A 91 4.87 8.99 8.48
CA ARG A 91 5.55 7.72 8.27
C ARG A 91 6.25 7.21 9.54
N ALA A 92 6.88 8.10 10.30
CA ALA A 92 7.49 7.75 11.59
C ALA A 92 6.43 7.25 12.59
N ILE A 93 5.30 7.95 12.68
CA ILE A 93 4.15 7.53 13.51
C ILE A 93 3.66 6.15 13.03
N ALA A 94 3.55 5.93 11.73
CA ALA A 94 3.09 4.66 11.16
C ALA A 94 3.98 3.47 11.54
N CYS A 95 5.29 3.66 11.52
CA CYS A 95 6.25 2.63 11.93
C CYS A 95 6.03 2.21 13.40
N VAL A 96 5.87 3.19 14.28
CA VAL A 96 5.67 2.94 15.71
C VAL A 96 4.27 2.38 15.98
N ASP A 97 3.24 2.94 15.37
CA ASP A 97 1.84 2.48 15.52
C ASP A 97 1.68 1.02 15.09
N SER A 98 2.30 0.63 13.97
CA SER A 98 2.28 -0.76 13.50
C SER A 98 2.92 -1.71 14.52
N ALA A 99 4.06 -1.34 15.10
CA ALA A 99 4.73 -2.15 16.12
C ALA A 99 3.94 -2.20 17.44
N LEU A 100 3.26 -1.12 17.83
CA LEU A 100 2.36 -1.10 18.99
C LEU A 100 1.17 -2.05 18.81
N TRP A 101 0.53 -2.02 17.63
CA TRP A 101 -0.55 -2.97 17.34
C TRP A 101 -0.07 -4.41 17.36
N ASP A 102 1.11 -4.68 16.80
CA ASP A 102 1.69 -6.04 16.84
C ASP A 102 1.95 -6.50 18.30
N ALA A 103 2.48 -5.61 19.15
CA ALA A 103 2.66 -5.87 20.58
C ALA A 103 1.33 -6.19 21.27
N LEU A 104 0.28 -5.40 21.00
CA LEU A 104 -1.06 -5.65 21.55
C LEU A 104 -1.62 -6.99 21.08
N GLY A 105 -1.51 -7.31 19.79
CA GLY A 105 -1.97 -8.59 19.25
C GLY A 105 -1.24 -9.77 19.88
N LYS A 106 0.07 -9.64 20.12
CA LYS A 106 0.89 -10.64 20.82
C LYS A 106 0.50 -10.79 22.29
N SER A 107 0.23 -9.69 22.99
CA SER A 107 -0.24 -9.72 24.38
C SER A 107 -1.58 -10.42 24.55
N LEU A 108 -2.47 -10.27 23.56
CA LEU A 108 -3.79 -10.90 23.53
C LEU A 108 -3.77 -12.32 22.91
N ALA A 109 -2.61 -12.79 22.45
CA ALA A 109 -2.44 -14.06 21.74
C ALA A 109 -3.42 -14.21 20.55
N ALA A 110 -3.70 -13.13 19.83
CA ALA A 110 -4.68 -13.10 18.74
C ALA A 110 -4.17 -12.32 17.51
N PRO A 111 -4.55 -12.73 16.29
CA PRO A 111 -4.21 -12.00 15.07
C PRO A 111 -5.00 -10.70 14.98
N LEU A 112 -4.36 -9.65 14.45
CA LEU A 112 -4.92 -8.29 14.42
C LEU A 112 -6.24 -8.20 13.68
N PHE A 113 -6.41 -8.90 12.56
CA PHE A 113 -7.68 -8.82 11.82
C PHE A 113 -8.88 -9.28 12.67
N LYS A 114 -8.70 -10.24 13.57
CA LYS A 114 -9.76 -10.69 14.51
C LYS A 114 -10.01 -9.68 15.61
N ILE A 115 -8.94 -9.06 16.14
CA ILE A 115 -9.06 -7.98 17.14
C ILE A 115 -9.83 -6.78 16.55
N TRP A 116 -9.66 -6.51 15.27
CA TRP A 116 -10.32 -5.41 14.55
C TRP A 116 -11.71 -5.74 14.01
N GLY A 117 -12.25 -6.93 14.27
CA GLY A 117 -13.62 -7.31 13.94
C GLY A 117 -13.76 -8.57 13.07
N GLY A 118 -12.76 -8.91 12.25
CA GLY A 118 -12.64 -10.16 11.51
C GLY A 118 -13.82 -10.47 10.59
N PHE A 119 -13.74 -10.05 9.33
CA PHE A 119 -14.79 -10.32 8.35
C PHE A 119 -14.48 -11.55 7.47
N ARG A 120 -13.20 -11.73 7.10
CA ARG A 120 -12.72 -12.86 6.28
C ARG A 120 -11.31 -13.25 6.69
N ASP A 121 -10.83 -14.41 6.25
CA ASP A 121 -9.50 -14.95 6.58
C ASP A 121 -8.59 -15.13 5.36
N GLU A 122 -9.08 -14.75 4.17
CA GLU A 122 -8.30 -14.69 2.93
C GLU A 122 -8.78 -13.54 2.05
N LEU A 123 -7.93 -13.09 1.15
CA LEU A 123 -8.17 -11.97 0.24
C LEU A 123 -7.59 -12.28 -1.14
N PRO A 124 -8.20 -11.80 -2.23
CA PRO A 124 -7.53 -11.82 -3.51
C PRO A 124 -6.24 -11.00 -3.45
N ILE A 125 -5.18 -11.49 -4.11
CA ILE A 125 -3.88 -10.80 -4.18
C ILE A 125 -3.50 -10.51 -5.63
N ILE A 126 -3.05 -9.29 -5.89
CA ILE A 126 -2.65 -8.81 -7.20
C ILE A 126 -1.22 -8.30 -7.21
N ALA A 127 -0.59 -8.33 -8.39
CA ALA A 127 0.70 -7.69 -8.58
C ALA A 127 0.56 -6.18 -8.81
N ILE A 128 1.59 -5.42 -8.43
CA ILE A 128 1.90 -4.11 -9.01
C ILE A 128 3.00 -4.33 -10.03
N GLY A 129 2.75 -3.98 -11.30
CA GLY A 129 3.69 -4.31 -12.37
C GLY A 129 3.51 -3.49 -13.63
N GLY A 130 4.02 -4.02 -14.74
CA GLY A 130 3.98 -3.34 -16.03
C GLY A 130 4.79 -2.05 -16.03
N TYR A 131 5.94 -2.03 -15.38
CA TYR A 131 6.86 -0.90 -15.41
C TYR A 131 7.37 -0.61 -16.82
N TYR A 132 7.80 0.62 -17.06
CA TYR A 132 8.33 1.05 -18.35
C TYR A 132 9.75 0.52 -18.61
N GLY A 133 10.16 0.56 -19.88
CA GLY A 133 11.50 0.11 -20.31
C GLY A 133 11.57 -1.37 -20.68
N ILE A 134 10.40 -2.01 -20.83
CA ILE A 134 10.27 -3.38 -21.33
C ILE A 134 9.49 -3.42 -22.65
N THR A 135 9.75 -4.43 -23.47
CA THR A 135 9.03 -4.68 -24.72
C THR A 135 7.62 -5.24 -24.47
N GLY A 136 6.76 -5.21 -25.47
CA GLY A 136 5.44 -5.85 -25.36
C GLY A 136 5.51 -7.36 -25.10
N LYS A 137 6.54 -8.06 -25.61
CA LYS A 137 6.76 -9.47 -25.33
C LYS A 137 7.15 -9.73 -23.89
N GLU A 138 8.01 -8.90 -23.32
CA GLU A 138 8.40 -8.98 -21.91
C GLU A 138 7.23 -8.64 -20.99
N LEU A 139 6.39 -7.66 -21.35
CA LEU A 139 5.16 -7.35 -20.63
C LEU A 139 4.18 -8.53 -20.62
N ALA A 140 4.00 -9.20 -21.75
CA ALA A 140 3.17 -10.40 -21.83
C ALA A 140 3.71 -11.52 -20.91
N ALA A 141 5.01 -11.78 -20.98
CA ALA A 141 5.68 -12.75 -20.12
C ALA A 141 5.58 -12.40 -18.63
N GLU A 142 5.60 -11.10 -18.28
CA GLU A 142 5.40 -10.64 -16.91
C GLU A 142 3.99 -10.98 -16.41
N MET A 143 2.92 -10.81 -17.21
CA MET A 143 1.55 -11.19 -16.84
C MET A 143 1.41 -12.71 -16.68
N GLU A 144 2.00 -13.49 -17.58
CA GLU A 144 2.06 -14.96 -17.47
C GLU A 144 2.80 -15.39 -16.19
N GLY A 145 3.91 -14.69 -15.85
CA GLY A 145 4.66 -14.90 -14.62
C GLY A 145 3.82 -14.63 -13.36
N TYR A 146 2.99 -13.60 -13.34
CA TYR A 146 2.09 -13.32 -12.23
C TYR A 146 1.05 -14.42 -12.05
N ARG A 147 0.48 -14.94 -13.14
CA ARG A 147 -0.41 -16.12 -13.07
C ARG A 147 0.31 -17.35 -12.54
N ALA A 148 1.55 -17.59 -12.97
CA ALA A 148 2.36 -18.70 -12.47
C ALA A 148 2.69 -18.60 -10.98
N LEU A 149 2.78 -17.36 -10.43
CA LEU A 149 2.90 -17.11 -9.00
C LEU A 149 1.58 -17.27 -8.24
N GLY A 150 0.48 -17.57 -8.93
CA GLY A 150 -0.85 -17.72 -8.35
C GLY A 150 -1.54 -16.40 -8.03
N LEU A 151 -1.15 -15.29 -8.66
CA LEU A 151 -1.78 -13.98 -8.43
C LEU A 151 -3.07 -13.82 -9.23
N ALA A 152 -4.06 -13.14 -8.65
CA ALA A 152 -5.38 -12.94 -9.26
C ALA A 152 -5.39 -11.87 -10.36
N GLY A 153 -4.38 -11.00 -10.39
CA GLY A 153 -4.38 -9.85 -11.30
C GLY A 153 -3.11 -9.02 -11.24
N CYS A 154 -3.17 -7.88 -11.94
CA CYS A 154 -2.09 -6.90 -11.96
C CYS A 154 -2.65 -5.46 -12.04
N LYS A 155 -2.04 -4.56 -11.28
CA LYS A 155 -2.15 -3.11 -11.41
C LYS A 155 -1.02 -2.61 -12.29
N LEU A 156 -1.35 -2.28 -13.54
CA LEU A 156 -0.40 -1.89 -14.59
C LEU A 156 -0.03 -0.42 -14.47
N LYS A 157 1.26 -0.09 -14.48
CA LYS A 157 1.72 1.31 -14.55
C LYS A 157 1.44 1.91 -15.92
N VAL A 158 0.76 3.07 -15.92
CA VAL A 158 0.43 3.91 -17.07
C VAL A 158 0.79 5.37 -16.78
N GLY A 159 0.66 6.28 -17.76
CA GLY A 159 0.95 7.71 -17.57
C GLY A 159 2.40 8.12 -17.87
N GLY A 160 3.30 7.17 -18.09
CA GLY A 160 4.69 7.44 -18.50
C GLY A 160 4.88 7.48 -20.02
N ALA A 161 3.80 7.23 -20.78
CA ALA A 161 3.74 7.28 -22.23
C ALA A 161 2.46 8.01 -22.68
N THR A 162 2.22 8.08 -23.99
CA THR A 162 0.96 8.61 -24.51
C THR A 162 -0.21 7.68 -24.16
N PRO A 163 -1.46 8.19 -24.06
CA PRO A 163 -2.63 7.35 -23.83
C PRO A 163 -2.77 6.20 -24.84
N GLU A 164 -2.36 6.40 -26.07
CA GLU A 164 -2.36 5.38 -27.14
C GLU A 164 -1.37 4.25 -26.87
N GLU A 165 -0.15 4.60 -26.49
CA GLU A 165 0.90 3.64 -26.16
C GLU A 165 0.53 2.84 -24.90
N ASP A 166 0.04 3.52 -23.87
CA ASP A 166 -0.38 2.87 -22.64
C ASP A 166 -1.62 1.99 -22.85
N ALA A 167 -2.57 2.39 -23.69
CA ALA A 167 -3.69 1.55 -24.09
C ALA A 167 -3.24 0.31 -24.88
N LYS A 168 -2.21 0.42 -25.72
CA LYS A 168 -1.60 -0.74 -26.38
C LYS A 168 -0.97 -1.69 -25.36
N ARG A 169 -0.24 -1.16 -24.38
CA ARG A 169 0.35 -1.97 -23.30
C ARG A 169 -0.75 -2.66 -22.47
N PHE A 170 -1.84 -1.95 -22.18
CA PHE A 170 -2.98 -2.52 -21.44
C PHE A 170 -3.62 -3.69 -22.21
N ARG A 171 -3.81 -3.55 -23.52
CA ARG A 171 -4.33 -4.67 -24.36
C ARG A 171 -3.39 -5.87 -24.40
N ILE A 172 -2.07 -5.66 -24.46
CA ILE A 172 -1.08 -6.75 -24.35
C ILE A 172 -1.22 -7.46 -23.00
N ALA A 173 -1.32 -6.71 -21.91
CA ALA A 173 -1.50 -7.26 -20.56
C ALA A 173 -2.82 -8.05 -20.44
N ARG A 174 -3.92 -7.54 -21.02
CA ARG A 174 -5.22 -8.23 -21.06
C ARG A 174 -5.14 -9.55 -21.86
N GLN A 175 -4.52 -9.51 -23.03
CA GLN A 175 -4.38 -10.70 -23.87
C GLN A 175 -3.53 -11.79 -23.19
N ALA A 176 -2.45 -11.43 -22.54
CA ALA A 176 -1.57 -12.38 -21.84
C ALA A 176 -2.16 -12.86 -20.50
N GLY A 177 -2.83 -11.97 -19.77
CA GLY A 177 -3.49 -12.31 -18.53
C GLY A 177 -4.76 -13.14 -18.69
N GLY A 178 -5.47 -13.02 -19.82
CA GLY A 178 -6.79 -13.64 -20.03
C GLY A 178 -7.94 -12.85 -19.43
N ASP A 179 -9.18 -13.24 -19.71
CA ASP A 179 -10.40 -12.47 -19.38
C ASP A 179 -10.69 -12.45 -17.87
N ASP A 180 -10.35 -13.51 -17.16
CA ASP A 180 -10.53 -13.68 -15.72
C ASP A 180 -9.47 -12.94 -14.88
N PHE A 181 -8.38 -12.49 -15.51
CA PHE A 181 -7.30 -11.79 -14.81
C PHE A 181 -7.73 -10.38 -14.46
N ILE A 182 -7.70 -10.04 -13.17
CA ILE A 182 -8.04 -8.70 -12.68
C ILE A 182 -6.99 -7.71 -13.19
N LEU A 183 -7.41 -6.74 -14.00
CA LEU A 183 -6.49 -5.76 -14.56
C LEU A 183 -6.92 -4.34 -14.19
N MET A 184 -6.00 -3.60 -13.60
CA MET A 184 -6.14 -2.21 -13.17
C MET A 184 -5.09 -1.35 -13.85
N ALA A 185 -5.28 -0.05 -13.86
CA ALA A 185 -4.30 0.92 -14.33
C ALA A 185 -3.98 1.91 -13.21
N ASP A 186 -2.71 2.29 -13.08
CA ASP A 186 -2.23 3.29 -12.12
C ASP A 186 -1.33 4.30 -12.85
N ALA A 187 -1.79 5.55 -12.90
CA ALA A 187 -1.06 6.63 -13.56
C ALA A 187 -0.13 7.40 -12.59
N ASN A 188 -0.19 7.14 -11.29
CA ASN A 188 0.57 7.90 -10.29
C ASN A 188 0.54 9.42 -10.57
N GLN A 189 -0.67 9.97 -10.79
CA GLN A 189 -0.93 11.39 -10.99
C GLN A 189 -0.29 12.00 -12.26
N ALA A 190 0.00 11.20 -13.28
CA ALA A 190 0.77 11.69 -14.43
C ALA A 190 -0.07 12.35 -15.53
N TYR A 191 -1.30 11.88 -15.75
CA TYR A 191 -2.09 12.38 -16.86
C TYR A 191 -2.74 13.75 -16.62
N SER A 192 -3.00 14.46 -17.71
CA SER A 192 -4.01 15.52 -17.72
C SER A 192 -5.42 14.90 -17.67
N LEU A 193 -6.43 15.72 -17.34
CA LEU A 193 -7.83 15.27 -17.37
C LEU A 193 -8.22 14.67 -18.74
N GLU A 194 -7.81 15.32 -19.83
CA GLU A 194 -8.16 14.85 -21.17
C GLU A 194 -7.41 13.58 -21.58
N ASP A 195 -6.14 13.43 -21.18
CA ASP A 195 -5.37 12.21 -21.43
C ASP A 195 -5.94 11.02 -20.64
N ALA A 196 -6.34 11.25 -19.39
CA ALA A 196 -6.99 10.23 -18.56
C ALA A 196 -8.32 9.74 -19.18
N LYS A 197 -9.18 10.67 -19.61
CA LYS A 197 -10.41 10.34 -20.35
C LYS A 197 -10.12 9.61 -21.67
N ARG A 198 -9.08 10.03 -22.38
CA ARG A 198 -8.68 9.42 -23.65
C ARG A 198 -8.19 7.98 -23.43
N PHE A 199 -7.35 7.74 -22.41
CA PHE A 199 -6.93 6.41 -22.04
C PHE A 199 -8.13 5.51 -21.75
N CYS A 200 -9.09 5.94 -20.93
CA CYS A 200 -10.30 5.16 -20.64
C CYS A 200 -11.07 4.78 -21.90
N ARG A 201 -11.27 5.73 -22.82
CA ARG A 201 -11.94 5.44 -24.12
C ARG A 201 -11.17 4.42 -24.95
N LEU A 202 -9.84 4.47 -24.95
CA LEU A 202 -8.99 3.56 -25.75
C LEU A 202 -8.94 2.13 -25.19
N VAL A 203 -9.23 1.95 -23.91
CA VAL A 203 -9.29 0.63 -23.25
C VAL A 203 -10.73 0.18 -22.95
N ASP A 204 -11.72 0.87 -23.52
CA ASP A 204 -13.12 0.47 -23.42
C ASP A 204 -13.31 -0.97 -23.89
N GLY A 205 -14.14 -1.74 -23.18
CA GLY A 205 -14.33 -3.16 -23.42
C GLY A 205 -13.18 -4.08 -22.97
N GLN A 206 -12.10 -3.55 -22.38
CA GLN A 206 -10.97 -4.34 -21.85
C GLN A 206 -11.12 -4.70 -20.37
N SER A 207 -12.28 -4.52 -19.76
CA SER A 207 -12.55 -4.86 -18.35
C SER A 207 -11.57 -4.21 -17.39
N LEU A 208 -11.30 -2.90 -17.54
CA LEU A 208 -10.51 -2.11 -16.61
C LEU A 208 -11.23 -2.07 -15.26
N ARG A 209 -10.65 -2.68 -14.21
CA ARG A 209 -11.26 -2.83 -12.89
C ARG A 209 -11.39 -1.50 -12.16
N TRP A 210 -10.33 -0.69 -12.17
CA TRP A 210 -10.31 0.71 -11.74
C TRP A 210 -9.13 1.46 -12.37
N PHE A 211 -9.21 2.76 -12.34
CA PHE A 211 -8.13 3.66 -12.73
C PHE A 211 -7.63 4.40 -11.50
N GLU A 212 -6.38 4.14 -11.09
CA GLU A 212 -5.76 4.69 -9.90
C GLU A 212 -5.02 5.97 -10.21
N GLU A 213 -5.22 6.99 -9.35
CA GLU A 213 -4.58 8.31 -9.41
C GLU A 213 -4.41 8.84 -10.85
N PRO A 214 -5.51 8.92 -11.65
CA PRO A 214 -5.40 9.24 -13.07
C PRO A 214 -4.84 10.64 -13.35
N CYS A 215 -5.08 11.61 -12.44
CA CYS A 215 -4.87 13.02 -12.71
C CYS A 215 -3.83 13.66 -11.78
N ARG A 216 -3.18 14.72 -12.28
CA ARG A 216 -2.15 15.47 -11.57
C ARG A 216 -2.63 16.01 -10.24
N TRP A 217 -1.79 15.89 -9.20
CA TRP A 217 -2.07 16.15 -7.79
C TRP A 217 -2.67 17.52 -7.46
N TYR A 218 -2.30 18.58 -8.19
CA TYR A 218 -2.70 19.96 -7.86
C TYR A 218 -4.17 20.29 -8.12
N ASN A 219 -4.91 19.41 -8.81
CA ASN A 219 -6.36 19.52 -9.04
C ASN A 219 -7.00 18.13 -9.17
N ASP A 220 -6.48 17.18 -8.42
CA ASP A 220 -6.79 15.76 -8.54
C ASP A 220 -8.24 15.43 -8.20
N ARG A 221 -8.79 15.94 -7.11
CA ARG A 221 -10.13 15.65 -6.63
C ARG A 221 -11.18 15.90 -7.70
N ARG A 222 -11.19 17.13 -8.21
CA ARG A 222 -12.12 17.53 -9.26
C ARG A 222 -11.88 16.77 -10.57
N ALA A 223 -10.61 16.64 -10.96
CA ALA A 223 -10.25 15.96 -12.20
C ALA A 223 -10.60 14.47 -12.16
N MET A 224 -10.35 13.79 -11.04
CA MET A 224 -10.73 12.39 -10.84
C MET A 224 -12.24 12.19 -10.88
N ARG A 225 -13.01 13.06 -10.21
CA ARG A 225 -14.47 13.06 -10.33
C ARG A 225 -14.93 13.19 -11.79
N ASP A 226 -14.34 14.14 -12.54
CA ASP A 226 -14.70 14.39 -13.93
C ASP A 226 -14.30 13.21 -14.85
N VAL A 227 -13.20 12.49 -14.57
CA VAL A 227 -12.87 11.20 -15.24
C VAL A 227 -13.96 10.18 -14.94
N ARG A 228 -14.23 9.93 -13.66
CA ARG A 228 -15.22 8.97 -13.18
C ARG A 228 -16.59 9.18 -13.85
N LEU A 229 -17.11 10.40 -13.81
CA LEU A 229 -18.43 10.74 -14.38
C LEU A 229 -18.46 10.65 -15.90
N ALA A 230 -17.37 11.01 -16.58
CA ALA A 230 -17.33 11.03 -18.04
C ALA A 230 -17.08 9.65 -18.65
N THR A 231 -16.51 8.71 -17.93
CA THR A 231 -16.06 7.43 -18.48
C THR A 231 -16.80 6.24 -17.88
N GLY A 232 -17.41 6.38 -16.69
CA GLY A 232 -18.00 5.28 -15.94
C GLY A 232 -16.96 4.29 -15.37
N VAL A 233 -15.66 4.53 -15.57
CA VAL A 233 -14.59 3.72 -15.00
C VAL A 233 -14.44 4.05 -13.52
N PRO A 234 -14.46 3.04 -12.61
CA PRO A 234 -14.19 3.30 -11.20
C PRO A 234 -12.81 3.94 -11.00
N VAL A 235 -12.75 4.94 -10.12
CA VAL A 235 -11.50 5.63 -9.77
C VAL A 235 -11.04 5.23 -8.38
N ALA A 236 -9.74 4.92 -8.25
CA ALA A 236 -9.09 4.67 -6.97
C ALA A 236 -8.07 5.78 -6.67
N ALA A 237 -8.04 6.25 -5.42
CA ALA A 237 -6.99 7.11 -4.89
C ALA A 237 -7.02 7.11 -3.37
N GLY A 238 -5.99 7.68 -2.74
CA GLY A 238 -5.88 7.82 -1.29
C GLY A 238 -4.48 7.59 -0.75
N GLN A 239 -3.60 6.91 -1.49
CA GLN A 239 -2.23 6.66 -1.06
C GLN A 239 -1.43 7.94 -0.79
N SER A 240 -1.72 9.01 -1.51
CA SER A 240 -1.05 10.30 -1.36
C SER A 240 -1.62 11.15 -0.21
N GLU A 241 -2.69 10.71 0.44
CA GLU A 241 -3.30 11.41 1.57
C GLU A 241 -2.59 11.05 2.89
N LEU A 242 -2.34 12.06 3.70
CA LEU A 242 -1.63 11.88 4.98
C LEU A 242 -2.57 11.63 6.16
N SER A 243 -3.88 11.77 5.98
CA SER A 243 -4.84 11.66 7.07
C SER A 243 -6.26 11.31 6.59
N ARG A 244 -7.10 10.89 7.54
CA ARG A 244 -8.54 10.72 7.31
C ARG A 244 -9.25 11.95 6.75
N ALA A 245 -8.74 13.16 7.02
CA ALA A 245 -9.34 14.38 6.50
C ALA A 245 -9.15 14.50 4.98
N GLY A 246 -7.96 14.23 4.46
CA GLY A 246 -7.70 14.22 3.03
C GLY A 246 -8.48 13.10 2.32
N ALA A 247 -8.49 11.89 2.89
CA ALA A 247 -9.29 10.78 2.37
C ALA A 247 -10.80 11.10 2.35
N ARG A 248 -11.33 11.72 3.43
CA ARG A 248 -12.72 12.21 3.48
C ARG A 248 -13.01 13.19 2.34
N ASP A 249 -12.10 14.12 2.07
CA ASP A 249 -12.30 15.15 1.06
C ASP A 249 -12.39 14.55 -0.36
N LEU A 250 -11.65 13.47 -0.65
CA LEU A 250 -11.83 12.67 -1.87
C LEU A 250 -13.24 12.07 -1.99
N MET A 251 -13.78 11.57 -0.87
CA MET A 251 -15.11 10.96 -0.82
C MET A 251 -16.22 12.02 -0.94
N VAL A 252 -16.11 13.13 -0.21
CA VAL A 252 -17.09 14.24 -0.24
C VAL A 252 -17.21 14.84 -1.64
N GLU A 253 -16.10 14.99 -2.35
CA GLU A 253 -16.08 15.49 -3.73
C GLU A 253 -16.60 14.45 -4.76
N GLY A 254 -16.83 13.20 -4.34
CA GLY A 254 -17.22 12.10 -5.23
C GLY A 254 -16.13 11.73 -6.23
N SER A 255 -14.88 11.89 -5.82
CA SER A 255 -13.71 11.69 -6.68
C SER A 255 -13.37 10.22 -6.89
N ILE A 256 -13.72 9.35 -5.93
CA ILE A 256 -13.28 7.96 -5.88
C ILE A 256 -14.42 6.98 -5.61
N ASP A 257 -14.25 5.75 -6.08
CA ASP A 257 -15.05 4.57 -5.76
C ASP A 257 -14.28 3.62 -4.82
N VAL A 258 -12.94 3.73 -4.82
CA VAL A 258 -12.04 2.93 -4.00
C VAL A 258 -11.01 3.84 -3.33
N CYS A 259 -10.86 3.72 -2.01
CA CYS A 259 -9.84 4.42 -1.25
C CYS A 259 -8.68 3.47 -0.95
N ASN A 260 -7.52 3.71 -1.54
CA ASN A 260 -6.30 2.92 -1.32
C ASN A 260 -5.33 3.60 -0.34
N PHE A 261 -5.87 4.18 0.73
CA PHE A 261 -5.09 4.85 1.77
C PHE A 261 -3.99 3.93 2.30
N ASP A 262 -2.77 4.45 2.37
CA ASP A 262 -1.60 3.70 2.82
C ASP A 262 -1.37 3.91 4.32
N ALA A 263 -1.52 2.86 5.12
CA ALA A 263 -1.26 2.90 6.56
C ALA A 263 0.19 3.29 6.85
N SER A 264 1.16 2.84 6.05
CA SER A 264 2.58 3.10 6.26
C SER A 264 2.98 4.55 5.98
N TRP A 265 2.21 5.25 5.14
CA TRP A 265 2.42 6.67 4.83
C TRP A 265 1.55 7.59 5.65
N GLY A 266 0.38 7.14 6.06
CA GLY A 266 -0.68 7.93 6.68
C GLY A 266 -0.88 7.69 8.18
N GLY A 267 0.15 7.38 8.95
CA GLY A 267 0.06 7.33 10.41
C GLY A 267 -0.36 5.99 11.02
N GLY A 268 -0.27 4.91 10.27
CA GLY A 268 -0.39 3.54 10.76
C GLY A 268 -1.80 2.95 10.70
N PRO A 269 -1.95 1.70 11.17
CA PRO A 269 -3.22 1.00 11.28
C PRO A 269 -4.31 1.80 12.00
N THR A 270 -3.96 2.57 13.02
CA THR A 270 -4.90 3.41 13.78
C THR A 270 -5.60 4.42 12.86
N GLU A 271 -4.87 5.16 12.04
CA GLU A 271 -5.47 6.15 11.13
C GLU A 271 -6.18 5.47 9.95
N TRP A 272 -5.63 4.38 9.40
CA TRP A 272 -6.26 3.62 8.32
C TRP A 272 -7.66 3.12 8.72
N ARG A 273 -7.82 2.62 9.94
CA ARG A 273 -9.12 2.14 10.44
C ARG A 273 -10.16 3.26 10.55
N ARG A 274 -9.73 4.48 10.86
CA ARG A 274 -10.60 5.68 10.86
C ARG A 274 -11.04 6.04 9.44
N VAL A 275 -10.09 5.95 8.48
CA VAL A 275 -10.39 6.12 7.04
C VAL A 275 -11.39 5.07 6.59
N ALA A 276 -11.20 3.80 6.94
CA ALA A 276 -12.11 2.71 6.58
C ALA A 276 -13.53 2.92 7.15
N GLY A 277 -13.65 3.38 8.40
CA GLY A 277 -14.95 3.75 8.98
C GLY A 277 -15.61 4.92 8.26
N THR A 278 -14.82 5.89 7.77
CA THR A 278 -15.33 6.99 6.95
C THR A 278 -15.78 6.49 5.58
N ALA A 279 -14.98 5.66 4.92
CA ALA A 279 -15.26 5.10 3.59
C ALA A 279 -16.59 4.32 3.57
N MET A 280 -16.85 3.56 4.63
CA MET A 280 -18.13 2.83 4.79
C MET A 280 -19.34 3.77 4.77
N ALA A 281 -19.23 4.97 5.34
CA ALA A 281 -20.32 5.95 5.36
C ALA A 281 -20.58 6.61 4.00
N PHE A 282 -19.65 6.48 3.05
CA PHE A 282 -19.76 7.00 1.69
C PHE A 282 -19.92 5.90 0.63
N ASP A 283 -20.14 4.64 1.03
CA ASP A 283 -20.20 3.47 0.14
C ASP A 283 -18.93 3.33 -0.75
N VAL A 284 -17.76 3.77 -0.24
CA VAL A 284 -16.47 3.68 -0.91
C VAL A 284 -15.77 2.41 -0.43
N ALA A 285 -15.30 1.59 -1.38
CA ALA A 285 -14.52 0.39 -1.07
C ALA A 285 -13.13 0.77 -0.56
N MET A 286 -12.53 -0.10 0.27
CA MET A 286 -11.17 0.08 0.77
C MET A 286 -10.20 -0.85 0.05
N ALA A 287 -9.13 -0.28 -0.46
CA ALA A 287 -7.89 -0.96 -0.80
C ALA A 287 -6.78 -0.53 0.15
N HIS A 288 -5.59 -1.02 -0.06
CA HIS A 288 -4.38 -0.56 0.61
C HIS A 288 -3.26 -0.51 -0.43
N HIS A 289 -2.55 0.60 -0.48
CA HIS A 289 -1.40 0.73 -1.35
C HIS A 289 -0.25 -0.13 -0.80
N GLU A 290 0.25 -1.08 -1.58
CA GLU A 290 1.39 -1.93 -1.22
C GLU A 290 1.25 -2.66 0.15
N GLU A 291 2.37 -2.85 0.83
CA GLU A 291 2.55 -3.32 2.21
C GLU A 291 1.82 -4.65 2.53
N PRO A 292 2.08 -5.74 1.76
CA PRO A 292 1.39 -7.02 1.93
C PRO A 292 1.67 -7.73 3.25
N GLN A 293 2.56 -7.21 4.09
CA GLN A 293 2.80 -7.66 5.47
C GLN A 293 1.82 -7.03 6.47
N ILE A 294 1.19 -5.89 6.15
CA ILE A 294 0.26 -5.15 7.02
C ILE A 294 -1.16 -5.22 6.47
N SER A 295 -1.33 -4.94 5.18
CA SER A 295 -2.60 -4.74 4.51
C SER A 295 -3.58 -5.90 4.61
N PRO A 296 -3.18 -7.20 4.64
CA PRO A 296 -4.13 -8.30 4.75
C PRO A 296 -4.97 -8.23 6.03
N HIS A 297 -4.37 -7.86 7.17
CA HIS A 297 -5.09 -7.72 8.43
C HIS A 297 -6.10 -6.58 8.42
N LEU A 298 -5.73 -5.45 7.82
CA LEU A 298 -6.61 -4.28 7.69
C LEU A 298 -7.81 -4.59 6.78
N LEU A 299 -7.55 -5.08 5.58
CA LEU A 299 -8.58 -5.38 4.58
C LEU A 299 -9.50 -6.53 4.99
N ALA A 300 -8.97 -7.55 5.66
CA ALA A 300 -9.74 -8.70 6.12
C ALA A 300 -10.62 -8.39 7.35
N SER A 301 -10.33 -7.31 8.07
CA SER A 301 -11.14 -6.91 9.23
C SER A 301 -12.47 -6.25 8.88
N ILE A 302 -12.66 -5.81 7.63
CA ILE A 302 -13.81 -5.02 7.17
C ILE A 302 -14.53 -5.66 5.98
N PRO A 303 -15.86 -5.46 5.81
CA PRO A 303 -16.62 -6.06 4.71
C PRO A 303 -16.30 -5.47 3.34
N HIS A 304 -15.92 -4.20 3.25
CA HIS A 304 -15.66 -3.44 2.03
C HIS A 304 -14.17 -3.39 1.63
N GLY A 305 -13.32 -4.24 2.22
CA GLY A 305 -11.93 -4.45 1.81
C GLY A 305 -11.84 -5.22 0.49
N THR A 306 -10.87 -4.86 -0.38
CA THR A 306 -10.75 -5.41 -1.73
C THR A 306 -9.57 -6.37 -1.88
N TYR A 307 -8.44 -5.89 -2.39
CA TYR A 307 -7.30 -6.71 -2.82
C TYR A 307 -6.05 -6.40 -2.00
N VAL A 308 -5.27 -7.43 -1.72
CA VAL A 308 -3.88 -7.27 -1.27
C VAL A 308 -3.00 -6.98 -2.48
N GLU A 309 -2.11 -6.03 -2.37
CA GLU A 309 -1.11 -5.71 -3.39
C GLU A 309 0.25 -6.28 -3.01
N CYS A 310 0.98 -6.83 -3.99
CA CYS A 310 2.38 -7.21 -3.84
C CYS A 310 3.17 -6.89 -5.11
N PHE A 311 4.47 -6.98 -5.04
CA PHE A 311 5.33 -6.88 -6.22
C PHE A 311 5.89 -8.24 -6.61
N HIS A 312 6.41 -8.33 -7.83
CA HIS A 312 7.25 -9.45 -8.23
C HIS A 312 8.47 -9.58 -7.30
N PRO A 313 8.98 -10.80 -7.04
CA PRO A 313 10.16 -10.99 -6.18
C PRO A 313 11.37 -10.12 -6.55
N GLU A 314 11.61 -9.87 -7.83
CA GLU A 314 12.69 -8.99 -8.29
C GLU A 314 12.50 -7.52 -7.93
N ARG A 315 11.23 -7.07 -7.72
CA ARG A 315 10.91 -5.69 -7.37
C ARG A 315 10.81 -5.48 -5.86
N ASP A 316 10.40 -6.49 -5.11
CA ASP A 316 10.34 -6.43 -3.65
C ASP A 316 10.89 -7.71 -3.00
N PRO A 317 12.21 -7.87 -2.97
CA PRO A 317 12.82 -9.01 -2.29
C PRO A 317 12.51 -9.04 -0.79
N LEU A 318 12.13 -7.91 -0.17
CA LEU A 318 11.84 -7.88 1.26
C LEU A 318 10.58 -8.69 1.58
N PHE A 319 9.47 -8.47 0.90
CA PHE A 319 8.26 -9.27 1.12
C PHE A 319 8.50 -10.78 0.89
N TRP A 320 9.31 -11.11 -0.11
CA TRP A 320 9.50 -12.49 -0.52
C TRP A 320 10.53 -13.25 0.34
N GLU A 321 11.50 -12.55 0.94
CA GLU A 321 12.61 -13.17 1.65
C GLU A 321 12.66 -12.85 3.16
N LEU A 322 12.12 -11.67 3.58
CA LEU A 322 12.20 -11.23 4.97
C LEU A 322 11.19 -11.92 5.88
N ILE A 323 10.08 -12.43 5.35
CA ILE A 323 9.05 -13.11 6.12
C ILE A 323 9.27 -14.61 6.05
N ALA A 324 9.85 -15.20 7.11
CA ALA A 324 10.20 -16.63 7.17
C ALA A 324 8.97 -17.54 7.08
N ASN A 325 7.82 -17.11 7.60
CA ASN A 325 6.57 -17.86 7.63
C ASN A 325 5.50 -17.26 6.71
N ARG A 326 5.91 -16.60 5.62
CA ARG A 326 4.98 -15.98 4.67
C ARG A 326 3.95 -16.98 4.17
N PRO A 327 2.65 -16.67 4.23
CA PRO A 327 1.60 -17.52 3.68
C PRO A 327 1.82 -17.81 2.18
N THR A 328 1.45 -19.01 1.76
CA THR A 328 1.52 -19.40 0.35
C THR A 328 0.33 -18.82 -0.41
N ILE A 329 0.61 -18.11 -1.50
CA ILE A 329 -0.41 -17.63 -2.43
C ILE A 329 -0.96 -18.84 -3.21
N ARG A 330 -2.28 -18.97 -3.32
CA ARG A 330 -2.94 -20.07 -4.05
C ARG A 330 -4.20 -19.55 -4.73
N ASP A 331 -4.39 -19.93 -5.98
CA ASP A 331 -5.62 -19.69 -6.74
C ASP A 331 -6.11 -18.23 -6.67
N GLY A 332 -5.19 -17.28 -6.75
CA GLY A 332 -5.46 -15.85 -6.68
C GLY A 332 -5.68 -15.31 -5.29
N THR A 333 -5.57 -16.11 -4.22
CA THR A 333 -5.84 -15.70 -2.85
C THR A 333 -4.59 -15.74 -1.95
N TYR A 334 -4.59 -14.88 -0.95
CA TYR A 334 -3.59 -14.78 0.10
C TYR A 334 -4.27 -14.98 1.47
N PRO A 335 -3.96 -16.08 2.17
CA PRO A 335 -4.48 -16.29 3.52
C PRO A 335 -3.93 -15.24 4.48
N VAL A 336 -4.79 -14.66 5.30
CA VAL A 336 -4.36 -13.75 6.36
C VAL A 336 -3.58 -14.52 7.43
N PRO A 337 -2.38 -14.07 7.85
CA PRO A 337 -1.63 -14.74 8.90
C PRO A 337 -2.46 -14.93 10.19
N GLN A 338 -2.45 -16.14 10.75
CA GLN A 338 -3.27 -16.50 11.91
C GLN A 338 -2.54 -16.41 13.25
N GLY A 339 -1.24 -16.11 13.24
CA GLY A 339 -0.45 -15.92 14.45
C GLY A 339 -0.80 -14.61 15.18
N PRO A 340 -0.37 -14.47 16.46
CA PRO A 340 -0.58 -13.25 17.24
C PRO A 340 0.05 -12.02 16.57
N GLY A 341 -0.59 -10.87 16.72
CA GLY A 341 -0.16 -9.64 16.07
C GLY A 341 -0.39 -9.69 14.56
N PHE A 342 0.59 -9.27 13.77
CA PHE A 342 0.61 -9.51 12.32
C PHE A 342 0.92 -10.98 11.97
N GLY A 343 1.24 -11.81 12.95
CA GLY A 343 1.52 -13.23 12.72
C GLY A 343 2.78 -13.50 11.90
N LEU A 344 3.67 -12.54 11.77
CA LEU A 344 4.88 -12.62 10.95
C LEU A 344 6.09 -12.95 11.80
N VAL A 345 7.01 -13.72 11.21
CA VAL A 345 8.34 -14.01 11.76
C VAL A 345 9.37 -13.47 10.77
N LEU A 346 10.15 -12.48 11.18
CA LEU A 346 11.19 -11.90 10.33
C LEU A 346 12.43 -12.79 10.32
N ASP A 347 13.00 -13.00 9.13
CA ASP A 347 14.22 -13.78 8.94
C ASP A 347 15.47 -12.96 9.27
N GLU A 348 16.11 -13.30 10.39
CA GLU A 348 17.30 -12.59 10.89
C GLU A 348 18.51 -12.70 9.93
N SER A 349 18.58 -13.73 9.10
CA SER A 349 19.66 -13.85 8.11
C SER A 349 19.47 -12.86 6.95
N THR A 350 18.22 -12.66 6.52
CA THR A 350 17.83 -11.67 5.54
C THR A 350 18.00 -10.25 6.08
N ILE A 351 17.64 -10.01 7.35
CA ILE A 351 17.90 -8.72 8.01
C ILE A 351 19.41 -8.41 7.95
N ARG A 352 20.26 -9.33 8.39
CA ARG A 352 21.73 -9.12 8.35
C ARG A 352 22.25 -8.91 6.94
N ARG A 353 21.72 -9.62 5.93
CA ARG A 353 22.15 -9.48 4.52
C ARG A 353 21.83 -8.10 3.93
N TYR A 354 20.70 -7.51 4.29
CA TYR A 354 20.22 -6.22 3.77
C TYR A 354 20.39 -5.06 4.76
N ALA A 355 20.98 -5.29 5.93
CA ALA A 355 21.28 -4.22 6.90
C ALA A 355 22.14 -3.12 6.23
N ALA A 356 21.82 -1.84 6.54
CA ALA A 356 22.50 -0.67 6.02
C ALA A 356 23.29 0.03 7.14
#